data_cff9b8799c24718a540d936d8bfb2bcd
#
_entry.id   cff9b8799c24718a540d936d8bfb2bcd
#
_cell.length_a   1.000
_cell.length_b   1.000
_cell.length_c   1.000
_cell.angle_alpha   90.00
_cell.angle_beta   90.00
_cell.angle_gamma   90.00
#
_symmetry.space_group_name_H-M   'P 1'
#
loop_
_entity.id
_entity.type
_entity.pdbx_description
1 polymer ?
#
loop_
_entity_poly.entity_id
_entity_poly.type
_entity_poly.pdbx_seq_one_letter_code
_entity_poly.pdbx_strand_id
1 'polypeptide(L)'
;RRFGADAPEGLAQIVIGRREQGVALVESHDVPLVSATGSTAMGRDIGMRVAARFGKRILELGGNNAMIVTPDADLDMAQRAILFGAVGTAGQRCTSLRRLIVHRSVKDQLLRNVTAAYASITIGNPILPGILMGPLIDDNAFDMFKKAIAQATEAGGKILTGGDRVGMDCPPGGFYVTPCIVDMPAQTPGMREETFAPLLYVLTYDDLIDEAIELQNDVPQ
;
A
#
# COMPACT_ATOMS: atom_id res chain seq x y z
N ARG A 1 -0.81 -7.44 29.81
CA ARG A 1 -1.49 -8.51 30.60
C ARG A 1 -2.71 -7.92 31.27
N ARG A 2 -3.88 -8.03 30.65
CA ARG A 2 -5.17 -7.60 31.24
C ARG A 2 -6.18 -8.76 31.27
N PHE A 3 -5.76 -9.98 31.06
CA PHE A 3 -6.56 -11.14 31.43
C PHE A 3 -6.36 -11.31 32.93
N GLY A 4 -7.45 -11.37 33.70
CA GLY A 4 -7.41 -11.53 35.15
C GLY A 4 -6.71 -12.82 35.54
N ALA A 5 -6.42 -12.98 36.86
CA ALA A 5 -5.79 -14.17 37.40
C ALA A 5 -6.58 -15.46 37.11
N ASP A 6 -7.86 -15.33 36.73
CA ASP A 6 -8.77 -16.43 36.43
C ASP A 6 -8.73 -16.92 34.96
N ALA A 7 -7.90 -16.30 34.10
CA ALA A 7 -7.78 -16.74 32.71
C ALA A 7 -7.01 -18.08 32.65
N PRO A 8 -7.54 -19.09 31.91
CA PRO A 8 -6.86 -20.35 31.74
C PRO A 8 -5.44 -20.17 31.20
N GLU A 9 -4.50 -20.99 31.67
CA GLU A 9 -3.17 -21.01 31.09
C GLU A 9 -3.23 -21.37 29.60
N GLY A 10 -2.46 -20.65 28.76
CA GLY A 10 -2.45 -20.88 27.34
C GLY A 10 -3.59 -20.22 26.54
N LEU A 11 -4.50 -19.44 27.18
CA LEU A 11 -5.59 -18.75 26.48
C LEU A 11 -5.09 -17.79 25.39
N ALA A 12 -3.95 -17.14 25.61
CA ALA A 12 -3.32 -16.27 24.64
C ALA A 12 -1.81 -16.57 24.59
N GLN A 13 -1.36 -17.00 23.43
CA GLN A 13 0.04 -17.35 23.19
C GLN A 13 0.57 -16.60 21.97
N ILE A 14 1.87 -16.35 21.95
CA ILE A 14 2.58 -15.73 20.84
C ILE A 14 3.62 -16.72 20.32
N VAL A 15 3.57 -17.02 19.03
CA VAL A 15 4.61 -17.75 18.31
C VAL A 15 5.31 -16.77 17.37
N ILE A 16 6.59 -16.52 17.63
CA ILE A 16 7.41 -15.64 16.78
C ILE A 16 8.16 -16.54 15.79
N GLY A 17 8.02 -16.22 14.49
CA GLY A 17 8.67 -17.00 13.46
C GLY A 17 8.49 -16.38 12.07
N ARG A 18 8.93 -17.12 11.06
CA ARG A 18 8.77 -16.78 9.65
C ARG A 18 7.75 -17.73 9.00
N ARG A 19 7.87 -17.93 7.69
CA ARG A 19 6.95 -18.73 6.88
C ARG A 19 6.73 -20.15 7.45
N GLU A 20 7.78 -20.82 7.95
CA GLU A 20 7.70 -22.20 8.43
C GLU A 20 6.75 -22.33 9.62
N GLN A 21 6.87 -21.44 10.61
CA GLN A 21 5.99 -21.43 11.79
C GLN A 21 4.55 -21.09 11.40
N GLY A 22 4.39 -20.15 10.47
CA GLY A 22 3.06 -19.80 9.91
C GLY A 22 2.41 -21.00 9.21
N VAL A 23 3.16 -21.73 8.39
CA VAL A 23 2.70 -22.94 7.70
C VAL A 23 2.31 -24.02 8.71
N ALA A 24 3.12 -24.26 9.73
CA ALA A 24 2.82 -25.25 10.76
C ALA A 24 1.49 -24.97 11.49
N LEU A 25 1.21 -23.68 11.81
CA LEU A 25 -0.07 -23.29 12.40
C LEU A 25 -1.25 -23.47 11.43
N VAL A 26 -1.05 -23.11 10.17
CA VAL A 26 -2.09 -23.21 9.13
C VAL A 26 -2.47 -24.66 8.82
N GLU A 27 -1.49 -25.58 8.85
CA GLU A 27 -1.69 -27.00 8.56
C GLU A 27 -2.16 -27.82 9.78
N SER A 28 -2.00 -27.30 11.00
CA SER A 28 -2.40 -28.01 12.21
C SER A 28 -3.91 -28.22 12.29
N HIS A 29 -4.33 -29.46 12.55
CA HIS A 29 -5.71 -29.81 12.83
C HIS A 29 -6.21 -29.29 14.18
N ASP A 30 -5.30 -28.95 15.10
CA ASP A 30 -5.63 -28.36 16.41
C ASP A 30 -5.99 -26.87 16.31
N VAL A 31 -5.79 -26.25 15.13
CA VAL A 31 -6.17 -24.86 14.84
C VAL A 31 -7.40 -24.83 13.92
N PRO A 32 -8.62 -24.89 14.45
CA PRO A 32 -9.85 -25.02 13.65
C PRO A 32 -10.15 -23.79 12.80
N LEU A 33 -9.73 -22.59 13.23
CA LEU A 33 -9.92 -21.33 12.55
C LEU A 33 -8.58 -20.61 12.38
N VAL A 34 -8.24 -20.25 11.17
CA VAL A 34 -7.09 -19.39 10.84
C VAL A 34 -7.60 -18.00 10.42
N SER A 35 -7.21 -16.98 11.18
CA SER A 35 -7.39 -15.57 10.78
C SER A 35 -6.03 -15.03 10.36
N ALA A 36 -5.90 -14.58 9.12
CA ALA A 36 -4.63 -14.13 8.55
C ALA A 36 -4.76 -12.81 7.80
N THR A 37 -3.79 -11.93 8.04
CA THR A 37 -3.65 -10.64 7.35
C THR A 37 -2.34 -10.64 6.57
N GLY A 38 -2.38 -10.28 5.29
CA GLY A 38 -1.18 -10.18 4.45
C GLY A 38 -1.47 -10.01 2.97
N SER A 39 -0.53 -10.42 2.11
CA SER A 39 -0.67 -10.28 0.67
C SER A 39 -1.72 -11.23 0.07
N THR A 40 -2.27 -10.86 -1.09
CA THR A 40 -3.18 -11.74 -1.86
C THR A 40 -2.53 -13.10 -2.17
N ALA A 41 -1.23 -13.12 -2.47
CA ALA A 41 -0.48 -14.36 -2.70
C ALA A 41 -0.45 -15.27 -1.45
N MET A 42 -0.20 -14.68 -0.27
CA MET A 42 -0.28 -15.40 1.01
C MET A 42 -1.69 -15.91 1.27
N GLY A 43 -2.71 -15.09 1.04
CA GLY A 43 -4.11 -15.48 1.21
C GLY A 43 -4.52 -16.67 0.36
N ARG A 44 -4.04 -16.75 -0.89
CA ARG A 44 -4.25 -17.92 -1.77
C ARG A 44 -3.60 -19.19 -1.20
N ASP A 45 -2.33 -19.10 -0.77
CA ASP A 45 -1.61 -20.24 -0.16
C ASP A 45 -2.31 -20.74 1.11
N ILE A 46 -2.61 -19.84 2.05
CA ILE A 46 -3.34 -20.18 3.28
C ILE A 46 -4.73 -20.75 2.96
N GLY A 47 -5.44 -20.12 2.03
CA GLY A 47 -6.78 -20.53 1.63
C GLY A 47 -6.82 -21.99 1.15
N MET A 48 -5.87 -22.40 0.33
CA MET A 48 -5.75 -23.77 -0.17
C MET A 48 -5.39 -24.75 0.95
N ARG A 49 -4.41 -24.44 1.81
CA ARG A 49 -3.98 -25.31 2.91
C ARG A 49 -5.08 -25.55 3.92
N VAL A 50 -5.78 -24.49 4.32
CA VAL A 50 -6.91 -24.60 5.29
C VAL A 50 -8.07 -25.39 4.68
N ALA A 51 -8.37 -25.18 3.40
CA ALA A 51 -9.42 -25.91 2.71
C ALA A 51 -9.10 -27.43 2.59
N ALA A 52 -7.83 -27.80 2.35
CA ALA A 52 -7.39 -29.18 2.27
C ALA A 52 -7.69 -30.01 3.53
N ARG A 53 -7.77 -29.36 4.69
CA ARG A 53 -8.11 -29.99 5.98
C ARG A 53 -9.51 -29.66 6.50
N PHE A 54 -10.37 -29.06 5.65
CA PHE A 54 -11.73 -28.60 6.01
C PHE A 54 -11.78 -27.61 7.17
N GLY A 55 -10.71 -26.81 7.40
CA GLY A 55 -10.65 -25.79 8.41
C GLY A 55 -11.41 -24.51 8.00
N LYS A 56 -11.65 -23.62 8.96
CA LYS A 56 -12.24 -22.30 8.72
C LYS A 56 -11.15 -21.25 8.56
N ARG A 57 -11.43 -20.20 7.75
CA ARG A 57 -10.49 -19.10 7.56
C ARG A 57 -11.18 -17.75 7.49
N ILE A 58 -10.50 -16.72 7.96
CA ILE A 58 -10.77 -15.31 7.74
C ILE A 58 -9.50 -14.73 7.12
N LEU A 59 -9.62 -14.08 5.95
CA LEU A 59 -8.48 -13.56 5.21
C LEU A 59 -8.70 -12.05 5.00
N GLU A 60 -7.80 -11.26 5.60
CA GLU A 60 -7.68 -9.82 5.38
C GLU A 60 -6.46 -9.58 4.47
N LEU A 61 -6.71 -9.14 3.24
CA LEU A 61 -5.69 -9.12 2.19
C LEU A 61 -5.40 -7.70 1.72
N GLY A 62 -4.48 -7.57 0.77
CA GLY A 62 -4.13 -6.32 0.14
C GLY A 62 -5.27 -5.70 -0.66
N GLY A 63 -5.07 -4.46 -1.08
CA GLY A 63 -5.99 -3.70 -1.89
C GLY A 63 -5.27 -2.86 -2.95
N ASN A 64 -6.01 -2.38 -3.92
CA ASN A 64 -5.49 -1.47 -4.94
C ASN A 64 -6.38 -0.22 -5.04
N ASN A 65 -6.44 0.49 -3.91
CA ASN A 65 -7.40 1.56 -3.69
C ASN A 65 -7.18 2.74 -4.63
N ALA A 66 -8.27 3.32 -5.12
CA ALA A 66 -8.22 4.56 -5.89
C ALA A 66 -9.04 5.67 -5.24
N MET A 67 -8.72 6.89 -5.65
CA MET A 67 -9.51 8.09 -5.43
C MET A 67 -9.88 8.69 -6.78
N ILE A 68 -11.17 8.92 -6.99
CA ILE A 68 -11.68 9.64 -8.16
C ILE A 68 -11.85 11.10 -7.77
N VAL A 69 -11.28 12.01 -8.55
CA VAL A 69 -11.42 13.47 -8.35
C VAL A 69 -12.14 14.07 -9.54
N THR A 70 -13.35 14.56 -9.28
CA THR A 70 -14.24 15.19 -10.28
C THR A 70 -13.95 16.68 -10.45
N PRO A 71 -14.47 17.34 -11.52
CA PRO A 71 -14.24 18.77 -11.76
C PRO A 71 -14.68 19.70 -10.63
N ASP A 72 -15.69 19.31 -9.89
CA ASP A 72 -16.31 20.07 -8.80
C ASP A 72 -15.81 19.67 -7.41
N ALA A 73 -14.77 18.84 -7.34
CA ALA A 73 -14.18 18.41 -6.06
C ALA A 73 -13.50 19.59 -5.33
N ASP A 74 -13.57 19.56 -4.01
CA ASP A 74 -12.74 20.42 -3.15
C ASP A 74 -11.27 19.96 -3.25
N LEU A 75 -10.46 20.69 -4.01
CA LEU A 75 -9.07 20.32 -4.28
C LEU A 75 -8.17 20.44 -3.05
N ASP A 76 -8.48 21.30 -2.08
CA ASP A 76 -7.72 21.43 -0.84
C ASP A 76 -7.97 20.21 0.08
N MET A 77 -9.21 19.75 0.13
CA MET A 77 -9.54 18.50 0.82
C MET A 77 -8.93 17.30 0.10
N ALA A 78 -9.05 17.21 -1.23
CA ALA A 78 -8.49 16.15 -2.05
C ALA A 78 -6.97 16.03 -1.87
N GLN A 79 -6.24 17.15 -1.90
CA GLN A 79 -4.78 17.16 -1.67
C GLN A 79 -4.41 16.55 -0.31
N ARG A 80 -5.09 16.94 0.77
CA ARG A 80 -4.82 16.43 2.11
C ARG A 80 -5.13 14.93 2.21
N ALA A 81 -6.24 14.51 1.63
CA ALA A 81 -6.63 13.09 1.60
C ALA A 81 -5.66 12.24 0.79
N ILE A 82 -5.20 12.72 -0.38
CA ILE A 82 -4.19 12.06 -1.21
C ILE A 82 -2.88 11.91 -0.44
N LEU A 83 -2.39 13.00 0.18
CA LEU A 83 -1.15 12.97 0.94
C LEU A 83 -1.21 11.94 2.06
N PHE A 84 -2.24 11.99 2.89
CA PHE A 84 -2.43 11.05 3.99
C PHE A 84 -2.61 9.61 3.51
N GLY A 85 -3.44 9.41 2.49
CA GLY A 85 -3.77 8.10 1.95
C GLY A 85 -2.60 7.40 1.26
N ALA A 86 -1.80 8.13 0.49
CA ALA A 86 -0.70 7.56 -0.29
C ALA A 86 0.61 7.43 0.48
N VAL A 87 0.91 8.40 1.38
CA VAL A 87 2.21 8.49 2.06
C VAL A 87 2.16 7.96 3.49
N GLY A 88 1.00 8.01 4.13
CA GLY A 88 0.83 7.53 5.50
C GLY A 88 1.40 6.13 5.68
N THR A 89 2.24 5.93 6.72
CA THR A 89 2.94 4.67 7.02
C THR A 89 3.80 4.18 5.83
N ALA A 90 4.40 5.10 5.08
CA ALA A 90 5.17 4.81 3.85
C ALA A 90 4.38 3.96 2.82
N GLY A 91 3.07 4.22 2.67
CA GLY A 91 2.22 3.46 1.76
C GLY A 91 1.99 2.00 2.15
N GLN A 92 2.33 1.59 3.37
CA GLN A 92 2.29 0.20 3.82
C GLN A 92 1.03 -0.12 4.64
N ARG A 93 -0.15 0.20 4.07
CA ARG A 93 -1.47 -0.21 4.57
C ARG A 93 -2.27 -0.87 3.45
N CYS A 94 -3.12 -1.81 3.79
CA CYS A 94 -4.11 -2.37 2.87
C CYS A 94 -5.08 -1.28 2.32
N THR A 95 -5.24 -0.19 3.06
CA THR A 95 -6.06 0.98 2.69
C THR A 95 -5.28 2.13 2.06
N SER A 96 -3.97 1.97 1.79
CA SER A 96 -3.18 3.03 1.14
C SER A 96 -3.70 3.33 -0.26
N LEU A 97 -3.72 4.62 -0.59
CA LEU A 97 -4.09 5.09 -1.92
C LEU A 97 -2.98 4.72 -2.92
N ARG A 98 -3.34 3.98 -3.96
CA ARG A 98 -2.42 3.51 -5.01
C ARG A 98 -2.63 4.20 -6.34
N ARG A 99 -3.89 4.57 -6.64
CA ARG A 99 -4.29 5.16 -7.91
C ARG A 99 -5.10 6.43 -7.68
N LEU A 100 -4.69 7.53 -8.29
CA LEU A 100 -5.44 8.76 -8.38
C LEU A 100 -6.03 8.85 -9.78
N ILE A 101 -7.35 8.77 -9.89
CA ILE A 101 -8.09 8.89 -11.15
C ILE A 101 -8.69 10.30 -11.17
N VAL A 102 -8.12 11.19 -11.96
CA VAL A 102 -8.42 12.62 -11.90
C VAL A 102 -8.97 13.15 -13.22
N HIS A 103 -10.03 13.96 -13.14
CA HIS A 103 -10.58 14.61 -14.31
C HIS A 103 -9.57 15.60 -14.92
N ARG A 104 -9.47 15.60 -16.25
CA ARG A 104 -8.51 16.42 -17.02
C ARG A 104 -8.49 17.89 -16.60
N SER A 105 -9.66 18.50 -16.39
CA SER A 105 -9.79 19.94 -16.12
C SER A 105 -9.14 20.39 -14.81
N VAL A 106 -9.01 19.51 -13.80
CA VAL A 106 -8.45 19.84 -12.48
C VAL A 106 -7.11 19.17 -12.21
N LYS A 107 -6.65 18.29 -13.11
CA LYS A 107 -5.41 17.51 -12.97
C LYS A 107 -4.20 18.37 -12.68
N ASP A 108 -3.92 19.35 -13.53
CA ASP A 108 -2.70 20.15 -13.44
C ASP A 108 -2.62 20.94 -12.15
N GLN A 109 -3.74 21.53 -11.72
CA GLN A 109 -3.81 22.27 -10.46
C GLN A 109 -3.58 21.33 -9.27
N LEU A 110 -4.29 20.21 -9.23
CA LEU A 110 -4.16 19.23 -8.15
C LEU A 110 -2.74 18.68 -8.06
N LEU A 111 -2.15 18.29 -9.19
CA LEU A 111 -0.81 17.71 -9.22
C LEU A 111 0.28 18.70 -8.80
N ARG A 112 0.18 19.99 -9.16
CA ARG A 112 1.10 21.01 -8.63
C ARG A 112 1.07 21.05 -7.09
N ASN A 113 -0.11 21.05 -6.51
CA ASN A 113 -0.31 21.12 -5.07
C ASN A 113 0.20 19.84 -4.36
N VAL A 114 -0.18 18.68 -4.88
CA VAL A 114 0.22 17.38 -4.31
C VAL A 114 1.73 17.18 -4.42
N THR A 115 2.36 17.51 -5.55
CA THR A 115 3.81 17.39 -5.75
C THR A 115 4.57 18.33 -4.78
N ALA A 116 4.10 19.55 -4.58
CA ALA A 116 4.69 20.45 -3.60
C ALA A 116 4.56 19.91 -2.16
N ALA A 117 3.43 19.32 -1.83
CA ALA A 117 3.22 18.68 -0.53
C ALA A 117 4.15 17.46 -0.32
N TYR A 118 4.35 16.63 -1.35
CA TYR A 118 5.29 15.50 -1.31
C TYR A 118 6.73 15.96 -1.04
N ALA A 119 7.15 17.07 -1.64
CA ALA A 119 8.49 17.64 -1.43
C ALA A 119 8.72 18.13 0.01
N SER A 120 7.66 18.42 0.77
CA SER A 120 7.74 18.88 2.16
C SER A 120 7.73 17.75 3.21
N ILE A 121 7.62 16.49 2.79
CA ILE A 121 7.54 15.36 3.71
C ILE A 121 8.89 15.11 4.36
N THR A 122 8.91 15.15 5.69
CA THR A 122 10.08 14.81 6.49
C THR A 122 10.19 13.28 6.63
N ILE A 123 11.32 12.75 6.16
CA ILE A 123 11.61 11.31 6.13
C ILE A 123 12.74 11.00 7.12
N GLY A 124 12.55 9.98 7.95
CA GLY A 124 13.57 9.61 8.92
C GLY A 124 13.06 8.64 9.99
N ASN A 125 13.75 8.62 11.15
CA ASN A 125 13.34 7.77 12.26
C ASN A 125 11.96 8.21 12.80
N PRO A 126 10.90 7.39 12.66
CA PRO A 126 9.54 7.77 13.01
C PRO A 126 9.29 7.94 14.52
N ILE A 127 10.26 7.61 15.37
CA ILE A 127 10.20 7.87 16.83
C ILE A 127 10.51 9.34 17.13
N LEU A 128 11.21 10.03 16.23
CA LEU A 128 11.58 11.43 16.43
C LEU A 128 10.42 12.37 16.11
N PRO A 129 10.24 13.46 16.88
CA PRO A 129 9.24 14.47 16.60
C PRO A 129 9.45 15.12 15.22
N GLY A 130 8.35 15.39 14.52
CA GLY A 130 8.37 16.06 13.21
C GLY A 130 8.66 15.15 12.02
N ILE A 131 8.99 13.88 12.22
CA ILE A 131 9.12 12.91 11.15
C ILE A 131 7.73 12.42 10.73
N LEU A 132 7.41 12.56 9.45
CA LEU A 132 6.11 12.17 8.88
C LEU A 132 6.13 10.79 8.25
N MET A 133 7.27 10.36 7.70
CA MET A 133 7.38 9.08 7.02
C MET A 133 8.62 8.31 7.48
N GLY A 134 8.40 7.06 7.92
CA GLY A 134 9.43 6.09 8.27
C GLY A 134 9.91 5.26 7.08
N PRO A 135 10.67 4.16 7.34
CA PRO A 135 11.21 3.29 6.30
C PRO A 135 10.18 2.31 5.74
N LEU A 136 10.50 1.70 4.60
CA LEU A 136 9.92 0.43 4.19
C LEU A 136 10.37 -0.69 5.15
N ILE A 137 9.56 -1.74 5.21
CA ILE A 137 9.76 -2.83 6.19
C ILE A 137 11.09 -3.58 6.02
N ASP A 138 11.49 -3.82 4.76
CA ASP A 138 12.70 -4.60 4.43
C ASP A 138 13.22 -4.29 3.01
N ASP A 139 14.28 -5.00 2.61
CA ASP A 139 14.91 -4.92 1.31
C ASP A 139 13.98 -5.39 0.18
N ASN A 140 13.20 -6.44 0.41
CA ASN A 140 12.24 -6.94 -0.58
C ASN A 140 11.17 -5.89 -0.92
N ALA A 141 10.66 -5.17 0.09
CA ALA A 141 9.71 -4.07 -0.13
C ALA A 141 10.36 -2.92 -0.92
N PHE A 142 11.63 -2.62 -0.67
CA PHE A 142 12.40 -1.65 -1.44
C PHE A 142 12.59 -2.08 -2.90
N ASP A 143 12.96 -3.34 -3.14
CA ASP A 143 13.15 -3.89 -4.48
C ASP A 143 11.84 -3.89 -5.27
N MET A 144 10.73 -4.27 -4.63
CA MET A 144 9.39 -4.19 -5.23
C MET A 144 9.01 -2.75 -5.60
N PHE A 145 9.30 -1.77 -4.75
CA PHE A 145 9.08 -0.36 -5.03
C PHE A 145 9.86 0.10 -6.26
N LYS A 146 11.16 -0.20 -6.33
CA LYS A 146 12.02 0.15 -7.48
C LYS A 146 11.55 -0.53 -8.76
N LYS A 147 11.19 -1.80 -8.68
CA LYS A 147 10.67 -2.56 -9.82
C LYS A 147 9.37 -1.95 -10.36
N ALA A 148 8.46 -1.59 -9.48
CA ALA A 148 7.17 -1.00 -9.88
C ALA A 148 7.36 0.36 -10.59
N ILE A 149 8.28 1.21 -10.11
CA ILE A 149 8.63 2.47 -10.77
C ILE A 149 9.25 2.22 -12.15
N ALA A 150 10.19 1.28 -12.26
CA ALA A 150 10.81 0.93 -13.54
C ALA A 150 9.76 0.45 -14.56
N GLN A 151 8.89 -0.47 -14.16
CA GLN A 151 7.79 -0.96 -15.01
C GLN A 151 6.84 0.16 -15.45
N ALA A 152 6.50 1.09 -14.54
CA ALA A 152 5.68 2.23 -14.89
C ALA A 152 6.35 3.15 -15.92
N THR A 153 7.64 3.40 -15.75
CA THR A 153 8.44 4.23 -16.69
C THR A 153 8.58 3.56 -18.05
N GLU A 154 8.85 2.25 -18.09
CA GLU A 154 8.90 1.47 -19.33
C GLU A 154 7.56 1.47 -20.09
N ALA A 155 6.45 1.53 -19.35
CA ALA A 155 5.10 1.65 -19.91
C ALA A 155 4.71 3.10 -20.32
N GLY A 156 5.68 4.02 -20.35
CA GLY A 156 5.47 5.42 -20.75
C GLY A 156 5.05 6.35 -19.62
N GLY A 157 5.09 5.90 -18.38
CA GLY A 157 4.80 6.72 -17.19
C GLY A 157 5.89 7.78 -16.97
N LYS A 158 5.46 8.96 -16.53
CA LYS A 158 6.33 10.09 -16.21
C LYS A 158 6.42 10.26 -14.69
N ILE A 159 7.61 10.11 -14.12
CA ILE A 159 7.86 10.41 -12.72
C ILE A 159 7.72 11.93 -12.52
N LEU A 160 6.80 12.34 -11.65
CA LEU A 160 6.58 13.75 -11.30
C LEU A 160 7.42 14.15 -10.08
N THR A 161 7.66 13.23 -9.15
CA THR A 161 8.47 13.45 -7.95
C THR A 161 8.87 12.11 -7.30
N GLY A 162 9.98 12.11 -6.57
CA GLY A 162 10.40 11.02 -5.70
C GLY A 162 10.88 9.76 -6.40
N GLY A 163 10.85 8.65 -5.66
CA GLY A 163 11.31 7.34 -6.14
C GLY A 163 12.75 7.00 -5.78
N ASP A 164 13.44 7.88 -5.04
CA ASP A 164 14.84 7.73 -4.67
C ASP A 164 15.02 7.15 -3.27
N ARG A 165 16.15 6.49 -3.05
CA ARG A 165 16.58 6.10 -1.72
C ARG A 165 17.11 7.30 -0.95
N VAL A 166 16.67 7.45 0.30
CA VAL A 166 17.20 8.47 1.24
C VAL A 166 18.23 7.80 2.12
N GLY A 167 19.44 8.36 2.17
CA GLY A 167 20.55 7.80 2.96
C GLY A 167 21.10 8.73 4.03
N MET A 168 21.05 10.06 3.81
CA MET A 168 21.54 11.04 4.78
C MET A 168 20.51 11.24 5.89
N ASP A 169 21.00 11.35 7.12
CA ASP A 169 20.20 11.61 8.33
C ASP A 169 19.17 10.52 8.70
N CYS A 170 19.25 9.34 8.08
CA CYS A 170 18.41 8.19 8.41
C CYS A 170 19.22 7.13 9.18
N PRO A 171 18.58 6.38 10.11
CA PRO A 171 19.22 5.26 10.78
C PRO A 171 19.82 4.24 9.80
N PRO A 172 21.05 3.75 10.05
CA PRO A 172 21.72 2.81 9.16
C PRO A 172 20.94 1.49 9.05
N GLY A 173 20.96 0.90 7.86
CA GLY A 173 20.28 -0.37 7.58
C GLY A 173 18.79 -0.24 7.27
N GLY A 174 18.19 0.94 7.41
CA GLY A 174 16.79 1.18 7.03
C GLY A 174 16.61 1.43 5.52
N PHE A 175 15.41 1.13 5.02
CA PHE A 175 15.03 1.33 3.62
C PHE A 175 14.13 2.57 3.48
N TYR A 176 14.76 3.74 3.61
CA TYR A 176 14.08 5.03 3.48
C TYR A 176 14.02 5.44 2.00
N VAL A 177 12.84 5.90 1.57
CA VAL A 177 12.60 6.31 0.17
C VAL A 177 11.83 7.62 0.13
N THR A 178 12.00 8.41 -0.92
CA THR A 178 11.11 9.53 -1.21
C THR A 178 9.81 8.99 -1.82
N PRO A 179 8.63 9.42 -1.35
CA PRO A 179 7.36 8.98 -1.92
C PRO A 179 7.26 9.42 -3.39
N CYS A 180 6.77 8.51 -4.24
CA CYS A 180 6.80 8.66 -5.69
C CYS A 180 5.41 8.90 -6.27
N ILE A 181 5.33 9.81 -7.24
CA ILE A 181 4.15 10.03 -8.08
C ILE A 181 4.55 9.76 -9.52
N VAL A 182 3.81 8.89 -10.21
CA VAL A 182 3.99 8.59 -11.62
C VAL A 182 2.71 8.91 -12.38
N ASP A 183 2.78 9.84 -13.34
CA ASP A 183 1.69 10.15 -14.27
C ASP A 183 1.70 9.13 -15.41
N MET A 184 0.62 8.37 -15.55
CA MET A 184 0.52 7.24 -16.46
C MET A 184 -0.35 7.58 -17.66
N PRO A 185 0.05 7.18 -18.89
CA PRO A 185 -0.77 7.36 -20.07
C PRO A 185 -2.03 6.47 -20.08
N ALA A 186 -1.97 5.32 -19.42
CA ALA A 186 -3.07 4.36 -19.28
C ALA A 186 -2.82 3.42 -18.11
N GLN A 187 -3.87 2.73 -17.65
CA GLN A 187 -3.74 1.66 -16.66
C GLN A 187 -3.06 0.44 -17.27
N THR A 188 -2.03 -0.08 -16.60
CA THR A 188 -1.23 -1.21 -17.07
C THR A 188 -1.43 -2.44 -16.19
N PRO A 189 -1.09 -3.66 -16.67
CA PRO A 189 -1.14 -4.85 -15.83
C PRO A 189 -0.33 -4.74 -14.54
N GLY A 190 0.84 -4.09 -14.56
CA GLY A 190 1.69 -3.89 -13.37
C GLY A 190 1.02 -3.01 -12.30
N MET A 191 0.15 -2.08 -12.71
CA MET A 191 -0.60 -1.24 -11.78
C MET A 191 -1.76 -1.98 -11.10
N ARG A 192 -2.21 -3.11 -11.65
CA ARG A 192 -3.27 -3.94 -11.08
C ARG A 192 -2.79 -4.79 -9.91
N GLU A 193 -1.48 -4.88 -9.71
CA GLU A 193 -0.88 -5.54 -8.55
C GLU A 193 -0.55 -4.50 -7.47
N GLU A 194 -0.79 -4.85 -6.22
CA GLU A 194 -0.47 -3.98 -5.10
C GLU A 194 1.05 -3.82 -4.92
N THR A 195 1.53 -2.57 -4.98
CA THR A 195 2.88 -2.22 -4.52
C THR A 195 2.78 -1.65 -3.11
N PHE A 196 3.21 -2.42 -2.10
CA PHE A 196 3.09 -2.05 -0.69
C PHE A 196 4.16 -1.04 -0.26
N ALA A 197 4.13 0.14 -0.91
CA ALA A 197 5.12 1.21 -0.78
C ALA A 197 4.48 2.57 -1.14
N PRO A 198 5.16 3.71 -0.89
CA PRO A 198 4.61 5.04 -1.14
C PRO A 198 4.71 5.41 -2.64
N LEU A 199 4.00 4.68 -3.48
CA LEU A 199 3.90 4.87 -4.93
C LEU A 199 2.46 5.18 -5.30
N LEU A 200 2.25 6.36 -5.89
CA LEU A 200 0.97 6.82 -6.39
C LEU A 200 1.00 6.91 -7.91
N TYR A 201 0.13 6.15 -8.57
CA TYR A 201 -0.12 6.29 -10.00
C TYR A 201 -1.22 7.31 -10.24
N VAL A 202 -1.04 8.16 -11.24
CA VAL A 202 -2.05 9.13 -11.68
C VAL A 202 -2.59 8.69 -13.03
N LEU A 203 -3.90 8.58 -13.12
CA LEU A 203 -4.65 8.30 -14.34
C LEU A 203 -5.57 9.47 -14.64
N THR A 204 -5.74 9.79 -15.91
CA THR A 204 -6.63 10.88 -16.35
C THR A 204 -7.86 10.29 -16.99
N TYR A 205 -9.03 10.84 -16.67
CA TYR A 205 -10.26 10.61 -17.42
C TYR A 205 -10.81 11.93 -17.97
N ASP A 206 -11.62 11.86 -19.01
CA ASP A 206 -12.09 13.04 -19.72
C ASP A 206 -13.49 13.47 -19.29
N ASP A 207 -14.54 13.10 -20.03
CA ASP A 207 -15.85 13.72 -19.83
C ASP A 207 -16.82 12.87 -19.02
N LEU A 208 -16.68 11.55 -19.04
CA LEU A 208 -17.64 10.65 -18.46
C LEU A 208 -17.10 10.05 -17.14
N ILE A 209 -17.86 10.22 -16.08
CA ILE A 209 -17.54 9.59 -14.78
C ILE A 209 -17.45 8.05 -14.89
N ASP A 210 -18.17 7.47 -15.83
CA ASP A 210 -18.14 6.04 -16.10
C ASP A 210 -16.74 5.54 -16.50
N GLU A 211 -15.93 6.33 -17.20
CA GLU A 211 -14.54 6.01 -17.52
C GLU A 211 -13.70 5.87 -16.22
N ALA A 212 -13.91 6.76 -15.27
CA ALA A 212 -13.21 6.69 -13.98
C ALA A 212 -13.67 5.47 -13.15
N ILE A 213 -14.95 5.12 -13.22
CA ILE A 213 -15.52 3.95 -12.55
C ILE A 213 -14.97 2.66 -13.18
N GLU A 214 -14.86 2.60 -14.51
CA GLU A 214 -14.26 1.48 -15.22
C GLU A 214 -12.79 1.29 -14.82
N LEU A 215 -11.98 2.36 -14.81
CA LEU A 215 -10.60 2.33 -14.34
C LEU A 215 -10.51 1.86 -12.89
N GLN A 216 -11.42 2.33 -12.02
CA GLN A 216 -11.46 1.89 -10.62
C GLN A 216 -11.74 0.39 -10.51
N ASN A 217 -12.67 -0.13 -11.29
CA ASN A 217 -13.12 -1.52 -11.20
C ASN A 217 -12.23 -2.51 -11.97
N ASP A 218 -11.32 -2.03 -12.80
CA ASP A 218 -10.41 -2.85 -13.61
C ASP A 218 -9.18 -3.32 -12.81
N VAL A 219 -9.41 -3.79 -11.59
CA VAL A 219 -8.42 -4.44 -10.71
C VAL A 219 -9.04 -5.62 -9.99
N PRO A 220 -8.24 -6.64 -9.62
CA PRO A 220 -8.76 -7.88 -9.04
C PRO A 220 -9.11 -7.79 -7.54
N GLN A 221 -8.94 -6.62 -6.92
CA GLN A 221 -9.24 -6.38 -5.49
C GLN A 221 -10.50 -5.54 -5.29
#